data_bb57b60dc6b2d109415e953e12979f1d
#
_entry.id   bb57b60dc6b2d109415e953e12979f1d
#
_cell.length_a   1.000
_cell.length_b   1.000
_cell.length_c   1.000
_cell.angle_alpha   90.00
_cell.angle_beta   90.00
_cell.angle_gamma   90.00
#
_symmetry.space_group_name_H-M   'P 1'
#
loop_
_entity.id
_entity.type
_entity.pdbx_description
1 polymer ?
#
loop_
_entity_poly.entity_id
_entity_poly.type
_entity_poly.pdbx_seq_one_letter_code
_entity_poly.pdbx_strand_id
1 'polypeptide(L)'
;RTILDIFGKSLEVDESGAYSAEGVVHDIIFPRKGDSDATSFHDHNLWIVDERLNFTTWVSSDVPLDGKNTDRPDLLVYNKRVLFRGDNEASNPITIFEFKKPQRDDFVNPSSHEDPVQQIVRYVNDIRDGKYKTPEGRKMLVAENTPFYGYVVCDLTPKVETWLDREKNF
;
A
#
# COMPACT_ATOMS: atom_id res chain seq x y z
N ARG A 1 -13.83 21.68 -9.11
CA ARG A 1 -13.08 20.51 -9.58
C ARG A 1 -12.72 19.65 -8.41
N THR A 2 -12.91 18.36 -8.55
CA THR A 2 -12.77 17.40 -7.48
C THR A 2 -11.37 16.81 -7.46
N ILE A 3 -11.00 16.16 -6.38
CA ILE A 3 -9.74 15.41 -6.28
C ILE A 3 -9.62 14.35 -7.39
N LEU A 4 -10.73 13.81 -7.88
CA LEU A 4 -10.74 12.85 -8.99
C LEU A 4 -10.23 13.48 -10.30
N ASP A 5 -10.50 14.79 -10.55
CA ASP A 5 -9.93 15.49 -11.71
C ASP A 5 -8.42 15.63 -11.58
N ILE A 6 -7.93 15.85 -10.35
CA ILE A 6 -6.48 15.95 -10.07
C ILE A 6 -5.84 14.59 -10.24
N PHE A 7 -6.47 13.55 -9.69
CA PHE A 7 -6.01 12.17 -9.83
C PHE A 7 -5.95 11.75 -11.30
N GLY A 8 -7.03 11.98 -12.08
CA GLY A 8 -7.06 11.71 -13.51
C GLY A 8 -5.91 12.38 -14.27
N LYS A 9 -5.67 13.68 -13.98
CA LYS A 9 -4.55 14.41 -14.59
C LYS A 9 -3.18 13.87 -14.21
N SER A 10 -3.02 13.32 -13.01
CA SER A 10 -1.74 12.72 -12.59
C SER A 10 -1.40 11.42 -13.34
N LEU A 11 -2.39 10.84 -14.02
CA LEU A 11 -2.22 9.65 -14.86
C LEU A 11 -1.94 9.98 -16.33
N GLU A 12 -2.05 11.27 -16.71
CA GLU A 12 -1.77 11.72 -18.07
C GLU A 12 -0.29 12.08 -18.27
N VAL A 13 0.16 12.12 -19.52
CA VAL A 13 1.48 12.66 -19.86
C VAL A 13 1.50 14.16 -19.72
N ASP A 14 2.60 14.70 -19.25
CA ASP A 14 2.84 16.14 -19.20
C ASP A 14 3.21 16.70 -20.61
N GLU A 15 3.45 18.01 -20.69
CA GLU A 15 3.84 18.69 -21.93
C GLU A 15 5.17 18.15 -22.53
N SER A 16 6.01 17.50 -21.74
CA SER A 16 7.25 16.86 -22.18
C SER A 16 7.06 15.42 -22.67
N GLY A 17 5.85 14.88 -22.57
CA GLY A 17 5.53 13.49 -22.91
C GLY A 17 5.91 12.50 -21.80
N ALA A 18 6.15 12.98 -20.58
CA ALA A 18 6.50 12.15 -19.43
C ALA A 18 5.29 11.92 -18.51
N TYR A 19 5.19 10.72 -17.95
CA TYR A 19 4.21 10.42 -16.90
C TYR A 19 4.70 10.92 -15.53
N SER A 20 3.75 11.27 -14.69
CA SER A 20 4.02 11.66 -13.31
C SER A 20 4.83 10.57 -12.58
N ALA A 21 5.66 10.99 -11.64
CA ALA A 21 6.37 10.06 -10.77
C ALA A 21 5.36 9.29 -9.88
N GLU A 22 5.68 8.03 -9.55
CA GLU A 22 4.92 7.18 -8.63
C GLU A 22 4.48 7.92 -7.37
N GLY A 23 5.39 8.69 -6.79
CA GLY A 23 5.13 9.47 -5.59
C GLY A 23 4.03 10.53 -5.72
N VAL A 24 3.71 11.01 -6.93
CA VAL A 24 2.59 11.95 -7.13
C VAL A 24 1.27 11.24 -6.93
N VAL A 25 1.11 10.04 -7.51
CA VAL A 25 -0.08 9.21 -7.34
C VAL A 25 -0.25 8.81 -5.87
N HIS A 26 0.84 8.39 -5.24
CA HIS A 26 0.87 8.04 -3.82
C HIS A 26 0.42 9.22 -2.94
N ASP A 27 1.02 10.41 -3.11
CA ASP A 27 0.72 11.60 -2.30
C ASP A 27 -0.72 12.10 -2.46
N ILE A 28 -1.37 11.82 -3.61
CA ILE A 28 -2.80 12.13 -3.78
C ILE A 28 -3.65 11.22 -2.91
N ILE A 29 -3.29 9.95 -2.78
CA ILE A 29 -4.04 8.97 -1.99
C ILE A 29 -3.74 9.14 -0.50
N PHE A 30 -2.46 9.22 -0.14
CA PHE A 30 -1.99 9.48 1.21
C PHE A 30 -0.59 10.10 1.19
N PRO A 31 -0.30 11.16 1.99
CA PRO A 31 1.02 11.80 2.03
C PRO A 31 2.14 10.82 2.42
N ARG A 32 3.20 10.76 1.62
CA ARG A 32 4.36 9.92 1.88
C ARG A 32 5.10 10.37 3.15
N LYS A 33 5.71 9.39 3.84
CA LYS A 33 6.45 9.58 5.10
C LYS A 33 5.58 10.15 6.22
N GLY A 34 4.27 9.98 6.11
CA GLY A 34 3.28 10.38 7.10
C GLY A 34 2.61 9.18 7.75
N ASP A 35 1.88 9.47 8.79
CA ASP A 35 1.01 8.52 9.46
C ASP A 35 -0.28 9.22 9.93
N SER A 36 -1.19 8.45 10.54
CA SER A 36 -2.46 8.98 11.03
C SER A 36 -2.34 9.94 12.22
N ASP A 37 -1.18 10.04 12.88
CA ASP A 37 -0.95 11.05 13.91
C ASP A 37 -0.59 12.42 13.28
N ALA A 38 0.06 12.40 12.12
CA ALA A 38 0.49 13.61 11.39
C ALA A 38 -0.50 14.05 10.30
N THR A 39 -1.32 13.12 9.77
CA THR A 39 -2.21 13.35 8.63
C THR A 39 -3.66 13.22 9.07
N SER A 40 -4.42 14.31 8.97
CA SER A 40 -5.82 14.28 9.35
C SER A 40 -6.67 13.58 8.29
N PHE A 41 -7.87 13.13 8.68
CA PHE A 41 -8.86 12.50 7.78
C PHE A 41 -9.17 13.35 6.53
N HIS A 42 -9.08 14.67 6.62
CA HIS A 42 -9.36 15.58 5.50
C HIS A 42 -8.16 15.78 4.56
N ASP A 43 -6.99 15.30 4.96
CA ASP A 43 -5.74 15.52 4.23
C ASP A 43 -5.29 14.29 3.42
N HIS A 44 -6.16 13.25 3.32
CA HIS A 44 -5.90 12.07 2.51
C HIS A 44 -7.14 11.63 1.72
N ASN A 45 -6.95 10.75 0.74
CA ASN A 45 -7.98 10.30 -0.18
C ASN A 45 -8.01 8.78 -0.36
N LEU A 46 -7.81 8.03 0.71
CA LEU A 46 -7.87 6.56 0.69
C LEU A 46 -9.18 6.00 0.11
N TRP A 47 -10.27 6.77 0.25
CA TRP A 47 -11.59 6.43 -0.29
C TRP A 47 -11.61 6.26 -1.83
N ILE A 48 -10.63 6.84 -2.55
CA ILE A 48 -10.52 6.68 -4.02
C ILE A 48 -10.27 5.21 -4.36
N VAL A 49 -9.54 4.49 -3.50
CA VAL A 49 -9.23 3.07 -3.71
C VAL A 49 -10.35 2.20 -3.15
N ASP A 50 -10.74 2.44 -1.91
CA ASP A 50 -11.82 1.70 -1.24
C ASP A 50 -12.43 2.57 -0.15
N GLU A 51 -13.75 2.81 -0.23
CA GLU A 51 -14.48 3.62 0.75
C GLU A 51 -14.35 3.09 2.19
N ARG A 52 -14.18 1.78 2.36
CA ARG A 52 -14.00 1.14 3.67
C ARG A 52 -12.74 1.58 4.38
N LEU A 53 -11.73 2.02 3.65
CA LEU A 53 -10.46 2.49 4.21
C LEU A 53 -10.59 3.80 4.99
N ASN A 54 -11.67 4.57 4.76
CA ASN A 54 -11.97 5.76 5.54
C ASN A 54 -12.32 5.46 7.00
N PHE A 55 -12.72 4.23 7.30
CA PHE A 55 -13.10 3.81 8.66
C PHE A 55 -11.94 3.13 9.41
N THR A 56 -10.75 3.08 8.84
CA THR A 56 -9.57 2.53 9.49
C THR A 56 -9.01 3.51 10.51
N THR A 57 -8.39 2.98 11.55
CA THR A 57 -7.90 3.80 12.66
C THR A 57 -6.43 4.16 12.56
N TRP A 58 -5.70 3.53 11.65
CA TRP A 58 -4.28 3.79 11.47
C TRP A 58 -3.82 3.56 10.04
N VAL A 59 -3.06 4.51 9.54
CA VAL A 59 -2.33 4.42 8.28
C VAL A 59 -0.88 4.81 8.53
N SER A 60 0.03 4.12 7.92
CA SER A 60 1.44 4.48 7.90
C SER A 60 1.94 4.39 6.46
N SER A 61 2.62 5.42 6.02
CA SER A 61 3.12 5.57 4.66
C SER A 61 4.64 5.62 4.66
N ASP A 62 5.24 4.73 3.86
CA ASP A 62 6.68 4.78 3.58
C ASP A 62 7.55 4.63 4.86
N VAL A 63 7.02 3.93 5.88
CA VAL A 63 7.68 3.74 7.17
C VAL A 63 8.32 2.35 7.22
N PRO A 64 9.63 2.25 7.50
CA PRO A 64 10.32 0.96 7.64
C PRO A 64 9.70 0.09 8.73
N LEU A 65 9.56 -1.20 8.43
CA LEU A 65 8.90 -2.18 9.29
C LEU A 65 9.62 -2.40 10.63
N ASP A 66 10.94 -2.31 10.63
CA ASP A 66 11.78 -2.60 11.80
C ASP A 66 12.63 -1.39 12.24
N GLY A 67 12.42 -0.23 11.63
CA GLY A 67 13.19 0.99 11.86
C GLY A 67 14.63 0.95 11.34
N LYS A 68 15.03 -0.15 10.69
CA LYS A 68 16.41 -0.36 10.19
C LYS A 68 16.48 -0.82 8.74
N ASN A 69 15.40 -1.42 8.23
CA ASN A 69 15.36 -2.00 6.90
C ASN A 69 14.89 -0.98 5.86
N THR A 70 15.43 -1.10 4.66
CA THR A 70 14.98 -0.32 3.50
C THR A 70 13.68 -0.86 2.92
N ASP A 71 13.31 -2.10 3.27
CA ASP A 71 12.09 -2.76 2.82
C ASP A 71 10.89 -2.24 3.62
N ARG A 72 10.00 -1.54 2.94
CA ARG A 72 8.83 -0.88 3.53
C ARG A 72 7.68 -0.88 2.53
N PRO A 73 6.44 -1.14 2.99
CA PRO A 73 5.28 -0.95 2.14
C PRO A 73 5.05 0.53 1.86
N ASP A 74 4.55 0.85 0.68
CA ASP A 74 4.15 2.21 0.36
C ASP A 74 3.07 2.71 1.31
N LEU A 75 2.02 1.91 1.53
CA LEU A 75 1.04 2.15 2.58
C LEU A 75 0.73 0.86 3.35
N LEU A 76 0.60 1.02 4.65
CA LEU A 76 0.07 0.01 5.56
C LEU A 76 -1.13 0.57 6.32
N VAL A 77 -2.27 -0.10 6.18
CA VAL A 77 -3.53 0.32 6.80
C VAL A 77 -4.04 -0.78 7.73
N TYR A 78 -4.30 -0.44 8.98
CA TYR A 78 -4.80 -1.38 9.99
C TYR A 78 -5.62 -0.70 11.09
N ASN A 79 -6.27 -1.49 11.92
CA ASN A 79 -6.97 -0.96 13.08
C ASN A 79 -6.08 -1.01 14.33
N LYS A 80 -5.74 0.15 14.89
CA LYS A 80 -4.88 0.29 16.07
C LYS A 80 -5.38 -0.49 17.29
N ARG A 81 -6.70 -0.72 17.40
CA ARG A 81 -7.29 -1.46 18.53
C ARG A 81 -6.91 -2.94 18.56
N VAL A 82 -6.59 -3.54 17.41
CA VAL A 82 -6.20 -4.96 17.31
C VAL A 82 -4.87 -5.24 17.99
N LEU A 83 -3.98 -4.26 18.00
CA LEU A 83 -2.62 -4.41 18.53
C LEU A 83 -2.56 -4.47 20.05
N PHE A 84 -3.64 -4.09 20.76
CA PHE A 84 -3.65 -3.92 22.22
C PHE A 84 -4.56 -4.89 22.96
N ARG A 85 -5.41 -5.64 22.26
CA ARG A 85 -6.23 -6.68 22.86
C ARG A 85 -5.59 -8.04 22.59
N GLY A 86 -5.15 -8.71 23.63
CA GLY A 86 -4.76 -10.12 23.58
C GLY A 86 -5.93 -11.08 23.33
N ASP A 87 -7.05 -10.56 22.88
CA ASP A 87 -8.25 -11.32 22.59
C ASP A 87 -8.24 -11.69 21.11
N ASN A 88 -8.49 -12.96 20.85
CA ASN A 88 -8.57 -13.62 19.54
C ASN A 88 -9.66 -13.07 18.59
N GLU A 89 -9.96 -11.79 18.62
CA GLU A 89 -10.87 -11.18 17.66
C GLU A 89 -10.20 -11.04 16.29
N ALA A 90 -10.34 -12.08 15.52
CA ALA A 90 -9.90 -12.26 14.15
C ALA A 90 -10.48 -11.30 13.11
N SER A 91 -10.96 -10.15 13.49
CA SER A 91 -11.87 -9.37 12.63
C SER A 91 -11.28 -8.13 11.99
N ASN A 92 -10.01 -7.83 12.21
CA ASN A 92 -9.46 -6.58 11.70
C ASN A 92 -8.42 -6.84 10.62
N PRO A 93 -8.77 -6.60 9.36
CA PRO A 93 -7.87 -6.80 8.23
C PRO A 93 -6.69 -5.84 8.31
N ILE A 94 -5.56 -6.32 7.78
CA ILE A 94 -4.42 -5.49 7.45
C ILE A 94 -4.39 -5.30 5.94
N THR A 95 -4.32 -4.06 5.50
CA THR A 95 -4.28 -3.73 4.08
C THR A 95 -2.92 -3.12 3.73
N ILE A 96 -2.32 -3.62 2.66
CA ILE A 96 -1.00 -3.23 2.18
C ILE A 96 -1.15 -2.69 0.76
N PHE A 97 -0.54 -1.56 0.48
CA PHE A 97 -0.49 -0.99 -0.86
C PHE A 97 0.92 -0.99 -1.40
N GLU A 98 1.01 -1.21 -2.69
CA GLU A 98 2.21 -1.05 -3.48
C GLU A 98 1.87 -0.23 -4.72
N PHE A 99 2.52 0.90 -4.90
CA PHE A 99 2.33 1.78 -6.06
C PHE A 99 3.37 1.50 -7.12
N LYS A 100 3.00 1.73 -8.36
CA LYS A 100 3.93 1.73 -9.50
C LYS A 100 3.67 2.96 -10.36
N LYS A 101 4.74 3.53 -10.88
CA LYS A 101 4.65 4.67 -11.79
C LYS A 101 3.71 4.36 -12.96
N PRO A 102 2.85 5.30 -13.40
CA PRO A 102 2.03 5.13 -14.59
C PRO A 102 2.84 4.62 -15.79
N GLN A 103 2.26 3.70 -16.56
CA GLN A 103 2.84 3.02 -17.73
C GLN A 103 4.10 2.18 -17.46
N ARG A 104 4.55 2.06 -16.22
CA ARG A 104 5.64 1.17 -15.86
C ARG A 104 5.18 -0.29 -15.90
N ASP A 105 5.90 -1.14 -16.61
CA ASP A 105 5.60 -2.56 -16.75
C ASP A 105 6.84 -3.49 -16.71
N ASP A 106 8.01 -2.95 -16.37
CA ASP A 106 9.26 -3.72 -16.27
C ASP A 106 9.30 -4.65 -15.04
N PHE A 107 8.46 -4.39 -14.05
CA PHE A 107 8.33 -5.22 -12.85
C PHE A 107 7.73 -6.61 -13.10
N VAL A 108 7.07 -6.82 -14.25
CA VAL A 108 6.53 -8.15 -14.63
C VAL A 108 7.61 -9.11 -15.13
N ASN A 109 8.85 -8.66 -15.32
CA ASN A 109 9.93 -9.55 -15.73
C ASN A 109 10.25 -10.55 -14.61
N PRO A 110 10.40 -11.87 -14.91
CA PRO A 110 10.64 -12.89 -13.88
C PRO A 110 11.91 -12.66 -13.04
N SER A 111 12.87 -11.92 -13.57
CA SER A 111 14.10 -11.53 -12.85
C SER A 111 13.96 -10.25 -12.02
N SER A 112 12.80 -9.59 -12.08
CA SER A 112 12.59 -8.35 -11.34
C SER A 112 12.36 -8.64 -9.85
N HIS A 113 13.13 -7.98 -8.99
CA HIS A 113 12.87 -7.97 -7.56
C HIS A 113 11.73 -7.02 -7.17
N GLU A 114 11.16 -6.31 -8.15
CA GLU A 114 10.14 -5.28 -7.98
C GLU A 114 8.72 -5.76 -8.32
N ASP A 115 8.53 -7.08 -8.47
CA ASP A 115 7.19 -7.69 -8.58
C ASP A 115 6.33 -7.26 -7.38
N PRO A 116 5.29 -6.42 -7.58
CA PRO A 116 4.55 -5.84 -6.47
C PRO A 116 3.74 -6.87 -5.68
N VAL A 117 3.31 -7.95 -6.31
CA VAL A 117 2.62 -9.05 -5.63
C VAL A 117 3.58 -9.76 -4.68
N GLN A 118 4.81 -10.03 -5.13
CA GLN A 118 5.84 -10.64 -4.28
C GLN A 118 6.29 -9.69 -3.16
N GLN A 119 6.33 -8.38 -3.42
CA GLN A 119 6.61 -7.39 -2.37
C GLN A 119 5.54 -7.47 -1.27
N ILE A 120 4.27 -7.43 -1.62
CA ILE A 120 3.16 -7.57 -0.66
C ILE A 120 3.27 -8.90 0.11
N VAL A 121 3.55 -10.01 -0.56
CA VAL A 121 3.71 -11.33 0.10
C VAL A 121 4.86 -11.30 1.12
N ARG A 122 5.98 -10.66 0.79
CA ARG A 122 7.09 -10.50 1.75
C ARG A 122 6.65 -9.70 2.98
N TYR A 123 5.96 -8.57 2.79
CA TYR A 123 5.45 -7.76 3.89
C TYR A 123 4.48 -8.54 4.78
N VAL A 124 3.55 -9.31 4.20
CA VAL A 124 2.64 -10.17 4.96
C VAL A 124 3.43 -11.17 5.83
N ASN A 125 4.45 -11.81 5.26
CA ASN A 125 5.27 -12.76 6.01
C ASN A 125 6.05 -12.07 7.13
N ASP A 126 6.63 -10.91 6.87
CA ASP A 126 7.37 -10.15 7.88
C ASP A 126 6.49 -9.66 9.03
N ILE A 127 5.24 -9.27 8.72
CA ILE A 127 4.25 -8.93 9.74
C ILE A 127 3.89 -10.17 10.58
N ARG A 128 3.62 -11.31 9.93
CA ARG A 128 3.30 -12.58 10.62
C ARG A 128 4.43 -13.08 11.49
N ASP A 129 5.68 -12.91 11.05
CA ASP A 129 6.88 -13.25 11.79
C ASP A 129 7.16 -12.29 12.96
N GLY A 130 6.33 -11.27 13.15
CA GLY A 130 6.50 -10.27 14.22
C GLY A 130 7.74 -9.39 14.04
N LYS A 131 8.23 -9.23 12.80
CA LYS A 131 9.32 -8.32 12.48
C LYS A 131 8.86 -6.87 12.49
N TYR A 132 7.54 -6.66 12.34
CA TYR A 132 6.93 -5.34 12.30
C TYR A 132 6.84 -4.74 13.71
N LYS A 133 7.16 -3.45 13.79
CA LYS A 133 6.94 -2.67 15.01
C LYS A 133 5.97 -1.54 14.74
N THR A 134 5.10 -1.27 15.72
CA THR A 134 4.29 -0.07 15.69
C THR A 134 5.17 1.18 15.84
N PRO A 135 4.65 2.38 15.51
CA PRO A 135 5.37 3.63 15.76
C PRO A 135 5.88 3.78 17.20
N GLU A 136 5.17 3.20 18.17
CA GLU A 136 5.56 3.18 19.58
C GLU A 136 6.62 2.11 19.90
N GLY A 137 7.19 1.44 18.89
CA GLY A 137 8.26 0.45 19.04
C GLY A 137 7.81 -0.93 19.54
N ARG A 138 6.51 -1.18 19.66
CA ARG A 138 5.96 -2.48 20.07
C ARG A 138 5.83 -3.42 18.87
N LYS A 139 6.06 -4.71 19.07
CA LYS A 139 5.81 -5.72 18.03
C LYS A 139 4.32 -5.73 17.65
N MET A 140 4.06 -5.74 16.35
CA MET A 140 2.74 -6.00 15.84
C MET A 140 2.44 -7.49 16.03
N LEU A 141 1.43 -7.79 16.84
CA LEU A 141 0.93 -9.15 17.03
C LEU A 141 -0.32 -9.31 16.17
N VAL A 142 -0.28 -10.27 15.26
CA VAL A 142 -1.42 -10.62 14.40
C VAL A 142 -1.90 -12.02 14.74
N ALA A 143 -3.21 -12.21 14.76
CA ALA A 143 -3.78 -13.54 14.94
C ALA A 143 -3.53 -14.37 13.67
N GLU A 144 -3.49 -15.71 13.82
CA GLU A 144 -3.26 -16.64 12.72
C GLU A 144 -4.27 -16.47 11.57
N ASN A 145 -5.50 -16.11 11.92
CA ASN A 145 -6.62 -15.91 11.00
C ASN A 145 -6.83 -14.44 10.60
N THR A 146 -5.88 -13.53 10.92
CA THR A 146 -5.97 -12.13 10.46
C THR A 146 -5.97 -12.09 8.93
N PRO A 147 -7.02 -11.53 8.30
CA PRO A 147 -7.05 -11.35 6.86
C PRO A 147 -6.09 -10.25 6.42
N PHE A 148 -5.39 -10.50 5.32
CA PHE A 148 -4.56 -9.52 4.65
C PHE A 148 -5.13 -9.21 3.27
N TYR A 149 -5.20 -7.93 2.93
CA TYR A 149 -5.56 -7.46 1.60
C TYR A 149 -4.36 -6.72 1.00
N GLY A 150 -4.06 -7.02 -0.26
CA GLY A 150 -3.01 -6.34 -1.02
C GLY A 150 -3.62 -5.56 -2.18
N TYR A 151 -3.28 -4.30 -2.31
CA TYR A 151 -3.62 -3.47 -3.46
C TYR A 151 -2.35 -3.11 -4.22
N VAL A 152 -2.32 -3.46 -5.49
CA VAL A 152 -1.29 -2.97 -6.43
C VAL A 152 -1.93 -1.86 -7.26
N VAL A 153 -1.40 -0.66 -7.15
CA VAL A 153 -1.85 0.51 -7.90
C VAL A 153 -0.88 0.73 -9.06
N CYS A 154 -1.30 0.31 -10.25
CA CYS A 154 -0.50 0.40 -11.49
C CYS A 154 -1.41 0.52 -12.70
N ASP A 155 -0.84 0.92 -13.85
CA ASP A 155 -1.55 0.84 -15.11
C ASP A 155 -1.65 -0.61 -15.61
N LEU A 156 -2.80 -0.95 -16.19
CA LEU A 156 -3.02 -2.22 -16.86
C LEU A 156 -2.53 -2.14 -18.33
N THR A 157 -1.20 -2.08 -18.50
CA THR A 157 -0.63 -2.21 -19.84
C THR A 157 -0.87 -3.63 -20.39
N PRO A 158 -0.88 -3.86 -21.70
CA PRO A 158 -1.08 -5.21 -22.26
C PRO A 158 -0.11 -6.26 -21.70
N LYS A 159 1.09 -5.83 -21.30
CA LYS A 159 2.09 -6.70 -20.69
C LYS A 159 1.72 -7.05 -19.25
N VAL A 160 1.22 -6.08 -18.49
CA VAL A 160 0.72 -6.29 -17.11
C VAL A 160 -0.53 -7.17 -17.12
N GLU A 161 -1.48 -6.93 -18.01
CA GLU A 161 -2.67 -7.76 -18.18
C GLU A 161 -2.30 -9.23 -18.48
N THR A 162 -1.38 -9.44 -19.43
CA THR A 162 -0.91 -10.79 -19.78
C THR A 162 -0.24 -11.49 -18.59
N TRP A 163 0.54 -10.74 -17.81
CA TRP A 163 1.21 -11.25 -16.62
C TRP A 163 0.20 -11.63 -15.51
N LEU A 164 -0.81 -10.79 -15.28
CA LEU A 164 -1.86 -11.09 -14.31
C LEU A 164 -2.62 -12.34 -14.70
N ASP A 165 -3.06 -12.44 -15.96
CA ASP A 165 -3.84 -13.57 -16.46
C ASP A 165 -3.06 -14.89 -16.44
N ARG A 166 -1.82 -14.89 -16.91
CA ARG A 166 -1.06 -16.14 -17.13
C ARG A 166 -0.19 -16.57 -15.95
N GLU A 167 0.34 -15.62 -15.19
CA GLU A 167 1.31 -15.95 -14.13
C GLU A 167 0.71 -15.79 -12.73
N LYS A 168 -0.25 -14.91 -12.55
CA LYS A 168 -0.86 -14.65 -11.24
C LYS A 168 -2.25 -15.27 -11.09
N ASN A 169 -2.90 -15.65 -12.20
CA ASN A 169 -4.26 -16.22 -12.23
C ASN A 169 -5.32 -15.29 -11.60
N PHE A 170 -5.22 -13.99 -11.91
CA PHE A 170 -6.21 -12.98 -11.53
C PHE A 170 -7.20 -12.70 -12.65
#